data_d642a0fb3ed6b5922ae9bb46b0b2fa5c
#
_entry.id   d642a0fb3ed6b5922ae9bb46b0b2fa5c
#
_cell.length_a   1.000
_cell.length_b   1.000
_cell.length_c   1.000
_cell.angle_alpha   90.00
_cell.angle_beta   90.00
_cell.angle_gamma   90.00
#
_symmetry.space_group_name_H-M   'P 1'
#
loop_
_entity.id
_entity.type
_entity.pdbx_description
1 polymer ?
#
loop_
_entity_poly.entity_id
_entity_poly.type
_entity_poly.pdbx_seq_one_letter_code
_entity_poly.pdbx_strand_id
1 'polypeptide(L)'
;FRRVLFRSGSERIPLQSYEIPLLIMAPGHIQPQQVASPISQMDIAPTVLGLLGLPYQAPFFGQNVFAANEQSRVLLFNHNHDVALYQDGKLAVLGLNNSLHTYRYRLGEDRLEEVANDNPLADLAAAYYQTAFNLFTQHAYL
;
A
#
# COMPACT_ATOMS: atom_id res chain seq x y z
N PHE A 1 -4.57 -3.80 -27.63
CA PHE A 1 -3.59 -2.83 -27.07
C PHE A 1 -4.25 -1.44 -27.01
N ARG A 2 -4.84 -1.06 -25.88
CA ARG A 2 -5.21 0.32 -25.63
C ARG A 2 -3.97 1.03 -25.08
N ARG A 3 -3.36 1.83 -25.93
CA ARG A 3 -2.32 2.79 -25.56
C ARG A 3 -2.98 3.81 -24.63
N VAL A 4 -2.70 3.76 -23.34
CA VAL A 4 -3.03 4.85 -22.44
C VAL A 4 -2.13 6.00 -22.83
N LEU A 5 -2.68 6.98 -23.53
CA LEU A 5 -2.02 8.25 -23.79
C LEU A 5 -1.92 8.98 -22.43
N PHE A 6 -0.72 9.06 -21.90
CA PHE A 6 -0.43 9.96 -20.80
C PHE A 6 -0.79 11.39 -21.24
N ARG A 7 -1.93 11.86 -20.82
CA ARG A 7 -2.20 13.30 -20.86
C ARG A 7 -1.38 13.91 -19.73
N SER A 8 -0.35 14.65 -20.08
CA SER A 8 0.31 15.59 -19.21
C SER A 8 -0.76 16.52 -18.61
N GLY A 9 -0.98 16.44 -17.31
CA GLY A 9 -1.92 17.30 -16.61
C GLY A 9 -2.91 16.62 -15.67
N SER A 10 -2.94 15.29 -15.60
CA SER A 10 -3.73 14.58 -14.59
C SER A 10 -2.78 13.92 -13.61
N GLU A 11 -2.65 14.51 -12.46
CA GLU A 11 -1.86 14.08 -11.30
C GLU A 11 -2.42 12.81 -10.63
N ARG A 12 -2.94 11.87 -11.41
CA ARG A 12 -3.56 10.66 -10.86
C ARG A 12 -2.55 9.54 -10.80
N ILE A 13 -2.43 8.95 -9.62
CA ILE A 13 -1.73 7.68 -9.46
C ILE A 13 -2.51 6.60 -10.20
N PRO A 14 -1.90 5.90 -11.18
CA PRO A 14 -2.57 4.86 -11.95
C PRO A 14 -2.67 3.58 -11.10
N LEU A 15 -3.61 3.54 -10.16
CA LEU A 15 -3.71 2.46 -9.16
C LEU A 15 -3.80 1.07 -9.79
N GLN A 16 -4.52 0.92 -10.90
CA GLN A 16 -4.59 -0.36 -11.62
C GLN A 16 -3.24 -0.89 -12.07
N SER A 17 -2.26 -0.02 -12.30
CA SER A 17 -0.90 -0.45 -12.67
C SER A 17 -0.14 -1.05 -11.48
N TYR A 18 -0.63 -0.85 -10.28
CA TYR A 18 -0.08 -1.40 -9.04
C TYR A 18 -0.81 -2.66 -8.59
N GLU A 19 -1.96 -2.98 -9.18
CA GLU A 19 -2.72 -4.19 -8.86
C GLU A 19 -2.09 -5.39 -9.56
N ILE A 20 -1.32 -6.17 -8.81
CA ILE A 20 -0.68 -7.39 -9.28
C ILE A 20 -1.17 -8.59 -8.46
N PRO A 21 -1.45 -9.74 -9.08
CA PRO A 21 -1.84 -10.93 -8.35
C PRO A 21 -0.66 -11.52 -7.58
N LEU A 22 -0.92 -12.00 -6.36
CA LEU A 22 0.02 -12.80 -5.58
C LEU A 22 -0.55 -14.21 -5.40
N LEU A 23 0.25 -15.21 -5.73
CA LEU A 23 -0.05 -16.62 -5.48
C LEU A 23 1.00 -17.21 -4.54
N ILE A 24 0.55 -17.77 -3.42
CA ILE A 24 1.39 -18.51 -2.49
C ILE A 24 0.99 -19.98 -2.54
N MET A 25 1.95 -20.86 -2.81
CA MET A 25 1.75 -22.30 -2.87
C MET A 25 2.61 -22.98 -1.82
N ALA A 26 1.95 -23.65 -0.85
CA ALA A 26 2.63 -24.48 0.15
C ALA A 26 1.77 -25.72 0.45
N PRO A 27 1.85 -26.76 -0.42
CA PRO A 27 1.06 -27.97 -0.29
C PRO A 27 1.28 -28.63 1.07
N GLY A 28 0.19 -28.98 1.74
CA GLY A 28 0.24 -29.59 3.06
C GLY A 28 0.42 -28.60 4.24
N HIS A 29 0.71 -27.33 3.96
CA HIS A 29 0.91 -26.29 4.97
C HIS A 29 -0.17 -25.20 4.94
N ILE A 30 -0.69 -24.89 3.76
CA ILE A 30 -1.71 -23.86 3.57
C ILE A 30 -2.94 -24.52 2.95
N GLN A 31 -4.11 -24.27 3.53
CA GLN A 31 -5.38 -24.64 2.92
C GLN A 31 -5.70 -23.67 1.78
N PRO A 32 -6.30 -24.17 0.67
CA PRO A 32 -6.73 -23.29 -0.41
C PRO A 32 -7.69 -22.22 0.09
N GLN A 33 -7.32 -20.96 -0.10
CA GLN A 33 -8.15 -19.82 0.28
C GLN A 33 -7.84 -18.61 -0.57
N GLN A 34 -8.79 -17.70 -0.67
CA GLN A 34 -8.60 -16.41 -1.30
C GLN A 34 -8.61 -15.32 -0.23
N VAL A 35 -7.57 -14.47 -0.24
CA VAL A 35 -7.50 -13.28 0.60
C VAL A 35 -8.13 -12.14 -0.17
N ALA A 36 -9.28 -11.65 0.31
CA ALA A 36 -10.01 -10.56 -0.32
C ALA A 36 -9.48 -9.17 0.07
N SER A 37 -8.80 -9.07 1.20
CA SER A 37 -8.21 -7.80 1.64
C SER A 37 -7.04 -7.41 0.74
N PRO A 38 -6.90 -6.12 0.40
CA PRO A 38 -5.73 -5.65 -0.33
C PRO A 38 -4.47 -5.85 0.49
N ILE A 39 -3.40 -6.26 -0.19
CA ILE A 39 -2.08 -6.48 0.38
C ILE A 39 -1.03 -5.73 -0.42
N SER A 40 0.10 -5.45 0.18
CA SER A 40 1.22 -4.80 -0.47
C SER A 40 2.43 -5.74 -0.58
N GLN A 41 3.41 -5.38 -1.40
CA GLN A 41 4.67 -6.11 -1.46
C GLN A 41 5.42 -6.13 -0.13
N MET A 42 5.18 -5.15 0.74
CA MET A 42 5.76 -5.08 2.09
C MET A 42 5.26 -6.23 2.99
N ASP A 43 4.07 -6.77 2.69
CA ASP A 43 3.46 -7.87 3.46
C ASP A 43 4.08 -9.24 3.13
N ILE A 44 4.84 -9.36 2.05
CA ILE A 44 5.38 -10.65 1.58
C ILE A 44 6.37 -11.23 2.61
N ALA A 45 7.36 -10.44 3.03
CA ALA A 45 8.38 -10.92 3.96
C ALA A 45 7.80 -11.39 5.31
N PRO A 46 7.00 -10.58 6.03
CA PRO A 46 6.38 -11.02 7.28
C PRO A 46 5.43 -12.20 7.09
N THR A 47 4.76 -12.31 5.94
CA THR A 47 3.88 -13.45 5.64
C THR A 47 4.68 -14.73 5.45
N VAL A 48 5.75 -14.70 4.67
CA VAL A 48 6.61 -15.88 4.46
C VAL A 48 7.24 -16.34 5.77
N LEU A 49 7.78 -15.42 6.57
CA LEU A 49 8.34 -15.76 7.88
C LEU A 49 7.31 -16.36 8.82
N GLY A 50 6.09 -15.82 8.83
CA GLY A 50 4.98 -16.37 9.60
C GLY A 50 4.57 -17.77 9.16
N LEU A 51 4.51 -18.03 7.85
CA LEU A 51 4.22 -19.37 7.30
C LEU A 51 5.30 -20.40 7.63
N LEU A 52 6.55 -19.97 7.70
CA LEU A 52 7.68 -20.83 8.08
C LEU A 52 7.79 -21.01 9.60
N GLY A 53 6.96 -20.35 10.40
CA GLY A 53 7.04 -20.38 11.86
C GLY A 53 8.33 -19.80 12.43
N LEU A 54 9.00 -18.93 11.66
CA LEU A 54 10.26 -18.31 12.07
C LEU A 54 9.98 -17.06 12.89
N PRO A 55 10.52 -16.99 14.13
CA PRO A 55 10.47 -15.75 14.88
C PRO A 55 11.35 -14.70 14.19
N TYR A 56 10.88 -13.48 14.14
CA TYR A 56 11.64 -12.37 13.59
C TYR A 56 11.42 -11.09 14.40
N GLN A 57 12.42 -10.24 14.36
CA GLN A 57 12.38 -8.89 14.91
C GLN A 57 12.96 -7.96 13.85
N ALA A 58 12.12 -7.24 13.15
CA ALA A 58 12.52 -6.37 12.06
C ALA A 58 11.54 -5.20 11.93
N PRO A 59 12.01 -4.02 11.49
CA PRO A 59 11.18 -2.84 11.29
C PRO A 59 10.37 -2.95 10.00
N PHE A 60 9.54 -3.99 9.86
CA PHE A 60 8.65 -4.13 8.71
C PHE A 60 7.47 -3.18 8.81
N PHE A 61 7.16 -2.49 7.70
CA PHE A 61 5.90 -1.77 7.55
C PHE A 61 4.75 -2.71 7.16
N GLY A 62 5.07 -3.85 6.56
CA GLY A 62 4.10 -4.86 6.18
C GLY A 62 3.72 -5.77 7.34
N GLN A 63 2.65 -6.51 7.15
CA GLN A 63 2.07 -7.41 8.13
C GLN A 63 1.90 -8.82 7.55
N ASN A 64 1.94 -9.83 8.40
CA ASN A 64 1.58 -11.18 7.99
C ASN A 64 0.11 -11.22 7.54
N VAL A 65 -0.14 -11.62 6.32
CA VAL A 65 -1.48 -11.68 5.71
C VAL A 65 -2.41 -12.66 6.41
N PHE A 66 -1.86 -13.70 7.01
CA PHE A 66 -2.60 -14.75 7.72
C PHE A 66 -2.69 -14.52 9.22
N ALA A 67 -2.06 -13.48 9.76
CA ALA A 67 -2.24 -13.15 11.17
C ALA A 67 -3.66 -12.65 11.42
N ALA A 68 -4.25 -13.07 12.50
CA ALA A 68 -5.57 -12.61 12.96
C ALA A 68 -5.48 -11.17 13.47
N ASN A 69 -5.27 -10.23 12.57
CA ASN A 69 -5.16 -8.81 12.89
C ASN A 69 -6.31 -8.09 12.21
N GLU A 70 -7.26 -7.62 12.99
CA GLU A 70 -8.41 -6.82 12.51
C GLU A 70 -8.02 -5.37 12.14
N GLN A 71 -6.74 -5.03 12.27
CA GLN A 71 -6.29 -3.68 11.93
C GLN A 71 -6.42 -3.44 10.44
N SER A 72 -7.02 -2.32 10.11
CA SER A 72 -7.12 -1.85 8.73
C SER A 72 -5.74 -1.74 8.10
N ARG A 73 -5.57 -2.40 6.94
CA ARG A 73 -4.31 -2.41 6.21
C ARG A 73 -4.08 -1.09 5.49
N VAL A 74 -2.84 -0.68 5.51
CA VAL A 74 -2.37 0.52 4.82
C VAL A 74 -1.56 0.10 3.60
N LEU A 75 -1.88 0.65 2.43
CA LEU A 75 -1.08 0.49 1.23
C LEU A 75 -0.42 1.82 0.88
N LEU A 76 0.89 1.79 0.72
CA LEU A 76 1.68 2.96 0.35
C LEU A 76 2.06 2.90 -1.13
N PHE A 77 1.95 4.04 -1.80
CA PHE A 77 2.30 4.21 -3.20
C PHE A 77 3.25 5.40 -3.35
N ASN A 78 4.16 5.26 -4.30
CA ASN A 78 4.99 6.36 -4.76
C ASN A 78 4.89 6.39 -6.28
N HIS A 79 4.50 7.53 -6.83
CA HIS A 79 4.40 7.73 -8.27
C HIS A 79 4.92 9.11 -8.65
N ASN A 80 5.99 9.14 -9.44
CA ASN A 80 6.73 10.37 -9.76
C ASN A 80 7.20 11.07 -8.47
N HIS A 81 6.57 12.19 -8.11
CA HIS A 81 6.88 12.97 -6.90
C HIS A 81 5.76 12.90 -5.86
N ASP A 82 4.71 12.13 -6.12
CA ASP A 82 3.57 12.01 -5.24
C ASP A 82 3.71 10.78 -4.33
N VAL A 83 3.34 10.95 -3.08
CA VAL A 83 3.21 9.89 -2.10
C VAL A 83 1.73 9.69 -1.82
N ALA A 84 1.27 8.47 -1.83
CA ALA A 84 -0.12 8.19 -1.50
C ALA A 84 -0.26 7.04 -0.51
N LEU A 85 -1.34 7.11 0.24
CA LEU A 85 -1.76 6.09 1.18
C LEU A 85 -3.21 5.73 0.93
N TYR A 86 -3.45 4.44 0.76
CA TYR A 86 -4.79 3.87 0.67
C TYR A 86 -5.13 3.15 1.97
N GLN A 87 -6.30 3.42 2.49
CA GLN A 87 -6.89 2.75 3.63
C GLN A 87 -8.42 2.82 3.55
N ASP A 88 -9.10 1.71 3.76
CA ASP A 88 -10.57 1.62 3.88
C ASP A 88 -11.35 2.32 2.76
N GLY A 89 -10.92 2.11 1.52
CA GLY A 89 -11.60 2.68 0.35
C GLY A 89 -11.26 4.14 0.07
N LYS A 90 -10.35 4.74 0.82
CA LYS A 90 -9.86 6.11 0.61
C LYS A 90 -8.40 6.12 0.22
N LEU A 91 -8.04 7.03 -0.67
CA LEU A 91 -6.69 7.29 -1.11
C LEU A 91 -6.35 8.76 -0.84
N ALA A 92 -5.42 9.02 0.05
CA ALA A 92 -4.83 10.35 0.21
C ALA A 92 -3.57 10.45 -0.65
N VAL A 93 -3.46 11.51 -1.44
CA VAL A 93 -2.31 11.80 -2.31
C VAL A 93 -1.67 13.10 -1.86
N LEU A 94 -0.42 13.01 -1.47
CA LEU A 94 0.44 14.13 -1.11
C LEU A 94 1.36 14.43 -2.30
N GLY A 95 1.18 15.58 -2.91
CA GLY A 95 1.99 16.01 -4.03
C GLY A 95 2.92 17.17 -3.69
N LEU A 96 3.58 17.70 -4.71
CA LEU A 96 4.45 18.87 -4.57
C LEU A 96 3.65 20.11 -4.12
N ASN A 97 4.37 21.08 -3.53
CA ASN A 97 3.80 22.36 -3.06
C ASN A 97 2.66 22.22 -2.04
N ASN A 98 2.75 21.21 -1.17
CA ASN A 98 1.74 20.89 -0.16
C ASN A 98 0.35 20.60 -0.76
N SER A 99 0.29 20.13 -2.00
CA SER A 99 -0.98 19.69 -2.56
C SER A 99 -1.46 18.42 -1.85
N LEU A 100 -2.72 18.43 -1.47
CA LEU A 100 -3.42 17.28 -0.89
C LEU A 100 -4.69 17.04 -1.66
N HIS A 101 -4.87 15.81 -2.10
CA HIS A 101 -6.10 15.33 -2.72
C HIS A 101 -6.52 14.03 -2.06
N THR A 102 -7.81 13.88 -1.82
CA THR A 102 -8.37 12.62 -1.32
C THR A 102 -9.38 12.08 -2.30
N TYR A 103 -9.28 10.79 -2.56
CA TYR A 103 -10.16 10.08 -3.48
C TYR A 103 -10.83 8.91 -2.77
N ARG A 104 -12.08 8.64 -3.15
CA ARG A 104 -12.68 7.33 -2.91
C ARG A 104 -12.26 6.40 -4.02
N TYR A 105 -11.77 5.23 -3.66
CA TYR A 105 -11.33 4.21 -4.59
C TYR A 105 -11.80 2.82 -4.14
N ARG A 106 -12.34 2.06 -5.08
CA ARG A 106 -12.61 0.64 -4.90
C ARG A 106 -11.65 -0.15 -5.76
N LEU A 107 -10.99 -1.12 -5.14
CA LEU A 107 -10.07 -2.02 -5.85
C LEU A 107 -10.78 -2.72 -7.00
N GLY A 108 -10.13 -2.78 -8.16
CA GLY A 108 -10.68 -3.33 -9.39
C GLY A 108 -11.57 -2.38 -10.20
N GLU A 109 -11.86 -1.19 -9.70
CA GLU A 109 -12.61 -0.17 -10.44
C GLU A 109 -11.65 0.88 -11.02
N ASP A 110 -11.83 1.27 -12.28
CA ASP A 110 -11.02 2.30 -12.95
C ASP A 110 -11.52 3.73 -12.62
N ARG A 111 -12.07 3.93 -11.44
CA ARG A 111 -12.67 5.21 -11.09
C ARG A 111 -12.15 5.71 -9.73
N LEU A 112 -11.50 6.87 -9.80
CA LEU A 112 -11.20 7.70 -8.64
C LEU A 112 -12.27 8.79 -8.55
N GLU A 113 -12.95 8.86 -7.42
CA GLU A 113 -13.88 9.93 -7.11
C GLU A 113 -13.23 10.87 -6.10
N GLU A 114 -12.97 12.11 -6.51
CA GLU A 114 -12.40 13.10 -5.60
C GLU A 114 -13.44 13.47 -4.53
N VAL A 115 -13.00 13.47 -3.28
CA VAL A 115 -13.82 13.77 -2.10
C VAL A 115 -13.16 14.86 -1.26
N ALA A 116 -13.86 15.32 -0.21
CA ALA A 116 -13.26 16.27 0.72
C ALA A 116 -11.96 15.71 1.31
N ASN A 117 -10.96 16.56 1.48
CA ASN A 117 -9.65 16.16 1.99
C ASN A 117 -9.76 15.53 3.38
N ASP A 118 -9.13 14.36 3.53
CA ASP A 118 -9.01 13.61 4.77
C ASP A 118 -7.64 13.90 5.41
N ASN A 119 -7.56 14.95 6.22
CA ASN A 119 -6.30 15.34 6.84
C ASN A 119 -5.69 14.25 7.72
N PRO A 120 -6.44 13.51 8.57
CA PRO A 120 -5.90 12.38 9.31
C PRO A 120 -5.24 11.32 8.42
N LEU A 121 -5.84 11.01 7.26
CA LEU A 121 -5.26 10.06 6.31
C LEU A 121 -3.99 10.60 5.65
N ALA A 122 -3.96 11.91 5.36
CA ALA A 122 -2.78 12.60 4.85
C ALA A 122 -1.64 12.64 5.87
N ASP A 123 -1.94 12.94 7.12
CA ASP A 123 -0.97 12.93 8.21
C ASP A 123 -0.37 11.54 8.42
N LEU A 124 -1.20 10.50 8.28
CA LEU A 124 -0.75 9.13 8.34
C LEU A 124 0.21 8.79 7.17
N ALA A 125 -0.11 9.24 5.96
CA ALA A 125 0.76 9.08 4.79
C ALA A 125 2.13 9.76 5.01
N ALA A 126 2.11 10.99 5.51
CA ALA A 126 3.33 11.74 5.82
C ALA A 126 4.16 11.05 6.92
N ALA A 127 3.51 10.53 7.97
CA ALA A 127 4.17 9.83 9.06
C ALA A 127 4.87 8.54 8.59
N TYR A 128 4.21 7.75 7.74
CA TYR A 128 4.82 6.55 7.15
C TYR A 128 6.04 6.89 6.30
N TYR A 129 5.90 7.87 5.41
CA TYR A 129 7.00 8.31 4.55
C TYR A 129 8.19 8.83 5.36
N GLN A 130 7.94 9.69 6.35
CA GLN A 130 8.97 10.25 7.21
C GLN A 130 9.66 9.19 8.05
N THR A 131 8.90 8.23 8.57
CA THR A 131 9.47 7.10 9.33
C THR A 131 10.37 6.25 8.44
N ALA A 132 9.94 5.91 7.23
CA ALA A 132 10.74 5.16 6.27
C ALA A 132 12.04 5.92 5.91
N PHE A 133 11.95 7.23 5.66
CA PHE A 133 13.10 8.08 5.38
C PHE A 133 14.08 8.11 6.56
N ASN A 134 13.58 8.26 7.78
CA ASN A 134 14.41 8.28 8.98
C ASN A 134 15.11 6.93 9.20
N LEU A 135 14.40 5.81 9.07
CA LEU A 135 15.00 4.48 9.17
C LEU A 135 16.10 4.28 8.12
N PHE A 136 15.85 4.74 6.89
CA PHE A 136 16.83 4.65 5.82
C PHE A 136 18.07 5.49 6.10
N THR A 137 17.91 6.76 6.49
CA THR A 137 19.03 7.67 6.74
C THR A 137 19.85 7.30 7.97
N GLN A 138 19.23 6.68 8.97
CA GLN A 138 19.87 6.22 10.19
C GLN A 138 20.45 4.79 10.07
N HIS A 139 20.31 4.14 8.91
CA HIS A 139 20.68 2.73 8.69
C HIS A 139 20.04 1.77 9.71
N ALA A 140 18.88 2.12 10.24
CA ALA A 140 18.17 1.34 11.26
C ALA A 140 17.38 0.14 10.70
N TYR A 141 17.60 -0.20 9.44
CA TYR A 141 17.03 -1.36 8.75
C TYR A 141 18.00 -2.55 8.70
N LEU A 142 19.19 -2.43 9.27
CA LEU A 142 20.22 -3.48 9.30
C LEU A 142 20.09 -4.34 10.56
#